data_75e4cb7635e07d757aa12ecf73a6082f
#
_entry.id   75e4cb7635e07d757aa12ecf73a6082f
#
_cell.length_a   1.000
_cell.length_b   1.000
_cell.length_c   1.000
_cell.angle_alpha   90.00
_cell.angle_beta   90.00
_cell.angle_gamma   90.00
#
_symmetry.space_group_name_H-M   'P 1'
#
loop_
_entity.id
_entity.type
_entity.pdbx_description
1 polymer ?
#
loop_
_entity_poly.entity_id
_entity_poly.type
_entity_poly.pdbx_seq_one_letter_code
_entity_poly.pdbx_strand_id
1 'polypeptide(L)'
;MGKKVSKRLLSLFLSVLMLATSLPFAGLSASAADESSNLPKSTSGAYLFAYFRNDAKSTNGENVFYAVSKDGYNYEALNGGVPVASASQGTGHSRDPYIMKAQDGAEYKYYMVATDANTTNNYNNTGLHTWGSNDLITWNELANPQFATNKGGGSKTITNMCWAPEAIWDPVAGKYMVYFASNEADSAANESAKIYYSYTADFRTFTEKKVLFDPGYGVIDADITPYGNGYVMLYKKEASSGTGAKKVWYTFKTGKSPSNSDGEYDAANAKVFESVSNTQAEGPQVFPISGTSSYGVLVDYFSDGGFGFSYTCLLYTSDAAD
;
A
#
# COMPACT_ATOMS: atom_id res chain seq x y z
N MET A 1 -10.42 19.94 -0.17
CA MET A 1 -9.25 20.84 -0.21
C MET A 1 -8.05 20.05 0.30
N GLY A 2 -7.20 19.54 -0.61
CA GLY A 2 -5.98 18.80 -0.24
C GLY A 2 -4.90 19.77 0.24
N LYS A 3 -4.29 19.53 1.38
CA LYS A 3 -3.19 20.33 1.90
C LYS A 3 -1.86 19.60 1.77
N LYS A 4 -0.84 20.32 1.32
CA LYS A 4 0.55 19.86 1.20
C LYS A 4 1.20 19.77 2.58
N VAL A 5 1.73 18.61 2.92
CA VAL A 5 2.63 18.45 4.07
C VAL A 5 4.05 18.83 3.65
N SER A 6 4.76 19.53 4.53
CA SER A 6 6.03 20.22 4.33
C SER A 6 7.10 19.46 3.53
N LYS A 7 7.75 20.20 2.63
CA LYS A 7 8.80 19.83 1.67
C LYS A 7 10.12 19.40 2.30
N ARG A 8 10.26 18.32 2.98
CA ARG A 8 11.57 17.77 3.34
C ARG A 8 11.52 16.31 3.71
N LEU A 9 11.18 15.41 2.79
CA LEU A 9 11.60 14.01 2.88
C LEU A 9 11.47 13.37 1.49
N LEU A 10 12.49 12.63 1.10
CA LEU A 10 12.61 11.87 -0.14
C LEU A 10 11.38 10.96 -0.35
N SER A 11 11.04 10.68 -1.62
CA SER A 11 9.92 9.82 -2.02
C SER A 11 9.84 8.54 -1.19
N LEU A 12 8.72 8.37 -0.49
CA LEU A 12 8.47 7.30 0.46
C LEU A 12 7.16 6.62 0.10
N PHE A 13 7.12 5.31 -0.01
CA PHE A 13 5.90 4.51 -0.22
C PHE A 13 5.38 3.91 1.09
N LEU A 14 4.11 3.64 1.17
CA LEU A 14 3.32 3.60 2.37
C LEU A 14 2.60 2.29 2.64
N SER A 15 2.63 1.82 3.87
CA SER A 15 1.53 1.05 4.47
C SER A 15 1.29 1.50 5.91
N VAL A 16 0.05 1.62 6.31
CA VAL A 16 -0.35 2.06 7.66
C VAL A 16 -1.08 0.95 8.39
N LEU A 17 -0.54 0.49 9.50
CA LEU A 17 -1.20 -0.42 10.43
C LEU A 17 -1.73 0.35 11.63
N MET A 18 -3.02 0.20 11.93
CA MET A 18 -3.59 0.74 13.15
C MET A 18 -3.36 -0.21 14.32
N LEU A 19 -2.61 0.24 15.32
CA LEU A 19 -2.42 -0.48 16.58
C LEU A 19 -3.10 0.27 17.72
N ALA A 20 -4.18 -0.29 18.24
CA ALA A 20 -4.76 0.16 19.51
C ALA A 20 -3.98 -0.49 20.65
N THR A 21 -2.83 0.08 21.04
CA THR A 21 -2.11 -0.30 22.26
C THR A 21 -1.87 0.92 23.11
N SER A 22 -2.27 0.83 24.37
CA SER A 22 -1.98 1.84 25.40
C SER A 22 -0.51 1.74 25.84
N LEU A 23 0.40 2.41 25.12
CA LEU A 23 1.75 2.64 25.61
C LEU A 23 1.87 4.06 26.16
N PRO A 24 2.44 4.27 27.35
CA PRO A 24 2.69 5.60 27.87
C PRO A 24 3.86 6.25 27.12
N PHE A 25 3.57 7.26 26.32
CA PHE A 25 4.60 8.09 25.71
C PHE A 25 4.91 9.30 26.60
N ALA A 26 6.15 9.42 27.01
CA ALA A 26 6.68 10.63 27.64
C ALA A 26 7.23 11.56 26.56
N GLY A 27 6.60 12.70 26.48
CA GLY A 27 6.87 13.97 25.87
C GLY A 27 7.91 14.16 24.76
N LEU A 28 7.43 14.65 23.63
CA LEU A 28 8.17 15.56 22.74
C LEU A 28 7.16 16.57 22.15
N SER A 29 7.41 17.83 22.41
CA SER A 29 6.61 18.93 21.87
C SER A 29 7.24 19.40 20.56
N ALA A 30 6.52 19.30 19.46
CA ALA A 30 6.78 20.05 18.26
C ALA A 30 5.58 20.96 17.99
N SER A 31 5.82 22.24 18.02
CA SER A 31 4.85 23.29 17.69
C SER A 31 4.76 23.41 16.17
N ALA A 32 3.66 22.97 15.60
CA ALA A 32 3.22 23.37 14.28
C ALA A 32 1.83 23.98 14.41
N ALA A 33 1.70 25.23 13.92
CA ALA A 33 0.55 26.07 14.13
C ALA A 33 -0.71 25.60 13.39
N ASP A 34 -1.73 25.40 14.10
CA ASP A 34 -3.15 25.86 14.12
C ASP A 34 -4.06 25.74 12.89
N GLU A 35 -3.74 24.96 11.86
CA GLU A 35 -4.73 24.61 10.83
C GLU A 35 -5.35 23.21 11.01
N SER A 36 -4.86 22.42 11.98
CA SER A 36 -5.33 21.06 12.25
C SER A 36 -6.61 20.98 13.10
N SER A 37 -7.18 22.13 13.51
CA SER A 37 -8.30 22.17 14.49
C SER A 37 -9.60 21.56 13.97
N ASN A 38 -9.78 21.43 12.65
CA ASN A 38 -10.99 20.92 12.02
C ASN A 38 -10.86 19.51 11.43
N LEU A 39 -9.69 18.89 11.57
CA LEU A 39 -9.49 17.54 11.06
C LEU A 39 -9.95 16.50 12.09
N PRO A 40 -10.55 15.38 11.66
CA PRO A 40 -10.86 14.28 12.58
C PRO A 40 -9.59 13.82 13.29
N LYS A 41 -9.63 13.74 14.61
CA LYS A 41 -8.47 13.34 15.41
C LYS A 41 -8.71 11.95 15.98
N SER A 42 -7.68 11.11 15.97
CA SER A 42 -7.73 9.86 16.73
C SER A 42 -7.92 10.13 18.21
N THR A 43 -8.85 9.42 18.82
CA THR A 43 -9.16 9.56 20.25
C THR A 43 -8.38 8.58 21.10
N SER A 44 -7.70 7.60 20.49
CA SER A 44 -6.91 6.58 21.19
C SER A 44 -5.89 5.94 20.25
N GLY A 45 -4.78 5.45 20.81
CA GLY A 45 -3.74 4.72 20.06
C GLY A 45 -2.77 5.64 19.32
N ALA A 46 -2.07 5.04 18.37
CA ALA A 46 -1.13 5.70 17.48
C ALA A 46 -1.18 5.03 16.10
N TYR A 47 -0.72 5.75 15.09
CA TYR A 47 -0.56 5.23 13.73
C TYR A 47 0.89 4.85 13.52
N LEU A 48 1.11 3.62 13.08
CA LEU A 48 2.42 3.14 12.62
C LEU A 48 2.47 3.26 11.10
N PHE A 49 3.53 3.88 10.61
CA PHE A 49 3.82 4.11 9.22
C PHE A 49 5.04 3.28 8.82
N ALA A 50 4.84 2.25 8.01
CA ALA A 50 5.94 1.53 7.41
C ALA A 50 6.26 2.14 6.04
N TYR A 51 7.55 2.38 5.78
CA TYR A 51 7.99 3.04 4.56
C TYR A 51 9.37 2.56 4.12
N PHE A 52 9.75 2.91 2.91
CA PHE A 52 11.11 2.70 2.40
C PHE A 52 11.74 4.04 1.99
N ARG A 53 13.05 4.03 1.78
CA ARG A 53 13.77 5.17 1.22
C ARG A 53 14.21 4.85 -0.20
N ASN A 54 13.96 5.77 -1.11
CA ASN A 54 14.35 5.64 -2.52
C ASN A 54 15.84 5.98 -2.72
N ASP A 55 16.73 5.22 -2.08
CA ASP A 55 18.18 5.38 -2.16
C ASP A 55 18.88 4.03 -2.22
N ALA A 56 18.83 3.39 -3.38
CA ALA A 56 19.48 2.10 -3.62
C ALA A 56 21.02 2.14 -3.48
N LYS A 57 21.64 3.32 -3.45
CA LYS A 57 23.08 3.46 -3.29
C LYS A 57 23.50 3.52 -1.83
N SER A 58 22.58 3.79 -0.93
CA SER A 58 22.83 3.73 0.51
C SER A 58 22.75 2.32 1.01
N THR A 59 23.63 1.92 1.91
CA THR A 59 23.59 0.62 2.57
C THR A 59 22.29 0.36 3.33
N ASN A 60 21.55 1.41 3.66
CA ASN A 60 20.26 1.39 4.34
C ASN A 60 19.10 1.87 3.47
N GLY A 61 19.32 2.23 2.20
CA GLY A 61 18.26 2.59 1.26
C GLY A 61 17.50 1.35 0.80
N GLU A 62 16.23 1.53 0.40
CA GLU A 62 15.35 0.43 -0.04
C GLU A 62 15.27 -0.72 0.96
N ASN A 63 15.07 -0.38 2.21
CA ASN A 63 14.74 -1.25 3.34
C ASN A 63 13.47 -0.73 4.01
N VAL A 64 12.94 -1.46 4.96
CA VAL A 64 11.74 -1.07 5.71
C VAL A 64 12.11 -0.20 6.91
N PHE A 65 11.46 0.96 7.01
CA PHE A 65 11.58 1.90 8.12
C PHE A 65 10.23 2.15 8.75
N TYR A 66 10.24 2.70 9.96
CA TYR A 66 9.04 3.11 10.67
C TYR A 66 9.01 4.58 11.01
N ALA A 67 7.81 5.13 10.98
CA ALA A 67 7.47 6.36 11.65
C ALA A 67 6.18 6.18 12.44
N VAL A 68 5.94 7.01 13.44
CA VAL A 68 4.77 6.95 14.31
C VAL A 68 4.08 8.31 14.35
N SER A 69 2.76 8.29 14.41
CA SER A 69 1.94 9.48 14.60
C SER A 69 0.86 9.25 15.65
N LYS A 70 0.54 10.28 16.43
CA LYS A 70 -0.60 10.27 17.35
C LYS A 70 -1.89 10.76 16.70
N ASP A 71 -1.76 11.59 15.69
CA ASP A 71 -2.89 12.27 15.03
C ASP A 71 -3.18 11.78 13.60
N GLY A 72 -2.26 10.98 13.03
CA GLY A 72 -2.33 10.51 11.64
C GLY A 72 -1.80 11.51 10.61
N TYR A 73 -1.32 12.68 11.04
CA TYR A 73 -0.87 13.77 10.16
C TYR A 73 0.61 14.11 10.35
N ASN A 74 1.09 14.05 11.60
CA ASN A 74 2.45 14.36 11.96
C ASN A 74 3.18 13.09 12.35
N TYR A 75 4.19 12.71 11.57
CA TYR A 75 4.94 11.46 11.74
C TYR A 75 6.37 11.72 12.15
N GLU A 76 6.82 10.97 13.16
CA GLU A 76 8.21 10.98 13.63
C GLU A 76 8.87 9.65 13.29
N ALA A 77 10.05 9.70 12.66
CA ALA A 77 10.82 8.50 12.33
C ALA A 77 11.25 7.77 13.60
N LEU A 78 11.03 6.46 13.63
CA LEU A 78 11.47 5.60 14.72
C LEU A 78 12.87 5.03 14.47
N ASN A 79 13.42 4.39 15.50
CA ASN A 79 14.68 3.64 15.45
C ASN A 79 15.89 4.48 14.94
N GLY A 80 15.86 5.83 15.16
CA GLY A 80 16.94 6.72 14.71
C GLY A 80 17.14 6.72 13.19
N GLY A 81 16.14 6.29 12.41
CA GLY A 81 16.23 6.16 10.96
C GLY A 81 17.06 4.95 10.48
N VAL A 82 17.22 3.93 11.34
CA VAL A 82 17.76 2.63 10.97
C VAL A 82 16.63 1.72 10.51
N PRO A 83 16.82 0.85 9.50
CA PRO A 83 15.80 -0.10 9.07
C PRO A 83 15.31 -0.99 10.20
N VAL A 84 14.01 -1.30 10.19
CA VAL A 84 13.40 -2.27 11.12
C VAL A 84 13.34 -3.68 10.53
N ALA A 85 13.38 -3.77 9.20
CA ALA A 85 13.54 -5.02 8.47
C ALA A 85 14.38 -4.80 7.22
N SER A 86 15.18 -5.79 6.88
CA SER A 86 15.99 -5.87 5.66
C SER A 86 15.83 -7.26 5.07
N ALA A 87 15.77 -7.35 3.74
CA ALA A 87 15.68 -8.62 3.06
C ALA A 87 17.07 -9.26 2.94
N SER A 88 17.14 -10.58 3.08
CA SER A 88 18.33 -11.39 2.81
C SER A 88 18.21 -12.22 1.53
N GLN A 89 16.99 -12.38 1.04
CA GLN A 89 16.66 -13.11 -0.19
C GLN A 89 16.45 -12.13 -1.36
N GLY A 90 16.25 -12.68 -2.57
CA GLY A 90 15.96 -11.89 -3.77
C GLY A 90 17.03 -10.87 -4.09
N THR A 91 16.64 -9.62 -4.33
CA THR A 91 17.59 -8.52 -4.60
C THR A 91 18.25 -7.99 -3.34
N GLY A 92 17.79 -8.37 -2.15
CA GLY A 92 18.22 -7.81 -0.89
C GLY A 92 17.71 -6.38 -0.64
N HIS A 93 16.75 -5.90 -1.44
CA HIS A 93 16.15 -4.58 -1.37
C HIS A 93 14.64 -4.68 -1.25
N SER A 94 14.03 -3.81 -0.46
CA SER A 94 12.59 -3.83 -0.17
C SER A 94 11.97 -2.47 -0.40
N ARG A 95 10.88 -2.44 -1.15
CA ARG A 95 10.06 -1.26 -1.44
C ARG A 95 8.61 -1.55 -1.06
N ASP A 96 7.80 -0.52 -0.95
CA ASP A 96 6.34 -0.60 -0.80
C ASP A 96 5.91 -1.58 0.31
N PRO A 97 6.41 -1.44 1.56
CA PRO A 97 6.07 -2.36 2.63
C PRO A 97 4.61 -2.19 3.07
N TYR A 98 3.89 -3.29 3.20
CA TYR A 98 2.56 -3.34 3.77
C TYR A 98 2.51 -4.30 4.97
N ILE A 99 1.92 -3.87 6.08
CA ILE A 99 1.80 -4.67 7.31
C ILE A 99 0.33 -4.92 7.61
N MET A 100 -0.02 -6.16 7.91
CA MET A 100 -1.34 -6.54 8.36
C MET A 100 -1.31 -7.28 9.69
N LYS A 101 -2.39 -7.14 10.47
CA LYS A 101 -2.66 -8.00 11.61
C LYS A 101 -3.16 -9.34 11.11
N ALA A 102 -2.60 -10.42 11.63
CA ALA A 102 -3.01 -11.79 11.30
C ALA A 102 -4.36 -12.17 11.94
N GLN A 103 -4.98 -13.23 11.42
CA GLN A 103 -6.12 -13.88 12.04
C GLN A 103 -5.69 -14.59 13.32
N ASP A 104 -6.63 -14.75 14.24
CA ASP A 104 -6.38 -15.49 15.49
C ASP A 104 -5.96 -16.94 15.18
N GLY A 105 -4.93 -17.40 15.89
CA GLY A 105 -4.37 -18.75 15.70
C GLY A 105 -3.29 -18.83 14.60
N ALA A 106 -2.96 -17.75 13.91
CA ALA A 106 -1.83 -17.71 12.99
C ALA A 106 -0.49 -17.84 13.77
N GLU A 107 0.57 -18.28 13.06
CA GLU A 107 1.91 -18.43 13.65
C GLU A 107 2.48 -17.10 14.16
N TYR A 108 2.23 -16.01 13.43
CA TYR A 108 2.62 -14.65 13.78
C TYR A 108 1.39 -13.77 13.99
N LYS A 109 1.52 -12.76 14.87
CA LYS A 109 0.47 -11.75 15.07
C LYS A 109 0.37 -10.75 13.93
N TYR A 110 1.47 -10.56 13.20
CA TYR A 110 1.59 -9.62 12.09
C TYR A 110 2.36 -10.26 10.95
N TYR A 111 1.93 -9.94 9.75
CA TYR A 111 2.66 -10.25 8.52
C TYR A 111 2.98 -8.97 7.78
N MET A 112 4.10 -8.98 7.09
CA MET A 112 4.51 -7.90 6.20
C MET A 112 4.83 -8.46 4.81
N VAL A 113 4.43 -7.75 3.79
CA VAL A 113 4.81 -7.99 2.40
C VAL A 113 5.48 -6.75 1.84
N ALA A 114 6.40 -6.90 0.91
CA ALA A 114 7.06 -5.79 0.22
C ALA A 114 7.51 -6.19 -1.18
N THR A 115 7.66 -5.21 -2.04
CA THR A 115 8.25 -5.36 -3.37
C THR A 115 9.73 -5.76 -3.25
N ASP A 116 10.14 -6.86 -3.88
CA ASP A 116 11.55 -7.24 -4.04
C ASP A 116 12.14 -6.50 -5.24
N ALA A 117 12.55 -5.26 -5.06
CA ALA A 117 13.10 -4.46 -6.16
C ALA A 117 14.25 -3.56 -5.73
N ASN A 118 15.25 -3.50 -6.60
CA ASN A 118 16.38 -2.62 -6.53
C ASN A 118 16.31 -1.61 -7.70
N THR A 119 16.23 -0.32 -7.42
CA THR A 119 16.10 0.73 -8.45
C THR A 119 17.30 0.81 -9.38
N THR A 120 18.47 0.30 -9.00
CA THR A 120 19.62 0.22 -9.90
C THR A 120 19.41 -0.79 -11.03
N ASN A 121 18.39 -1.66 -10.93
CA ASN A 121 17.96 -2.62 -11.95
C ASN A 121 16.69 -2.17 -12.69
N ASN A 122 16.51 -0.87 -12.89
CA ASN A 122 15.38 -0.29 -13.62
C ASN A 122 13.99 -0.75 -13.14
N TYR A 123 13.82 -0.98 -11.85
CA TYR A 123 12.58 -1.48 -11.24
C TYR A 123 12.09 -2.84 -11.73
N ASN A 124 12.90 -3.56 -12.54
CA ASN A 124 12.55 -4.94 -12.93
C ASN A 124 12.67 -5.86 -11.71
N ASN A 125 11.59 -6.58 -11.44
CA ASN A 125 11.57 -7.58 -10.38
C ASN A 125 10.62 -8.73 -10.71
N THR A 126 10.81 -9.87 -10.04
CA THR A 126 10.03 -11.08 -10.28
C THR A 126 9.24 -11.54 -9.06
N GLY A 127 9.51 -10.97 -7.90
CA GLY A 127 8.98 -11.48 -6.65
C GLY A 127 8.67 -10.42 -5.60
N LEU A 128 8.28 -10.92 -4.46
CA LEU A 128 7.95 -10.16 -3.25
C LEU A 128 8.81 -10.67 -2.09
N HIS A 129 8.94 -9.85 -1.05
CA HIS A 129 9.42 -10.30 0.25
C HIS A 129 8.27 -10.48 1.22
N THR A 130 8.39 -11.45 2.13
CA THR A 130 7.43 -11.67 3.19
C THR A 130 8.10 -11.88 4.54
N TRP A 131 7.50 -11.34 5.59
CA TRP A 131 7.97 -11.48 6.97
C TRP A 131 6.82 -11.75 7.94
N GLY A 132 7.16 -12.36 9.09
CA GLY A 132 6.27 -12.52 10.22
C GLY A 132 6.86 -11.92 11.49
N SER A 133 6.01 -11.33 12.34
CA SER A 133 6.39 -10.74 13.63
C SER A 133 5.32 -10.94 14.69
N ASN A 134 5.73 -11.02 15.95
CA ASN A 134 4.82 -11.07 17.10
C ASN A 134 4.77 -9.76 17.89
N ASP A 135 5.67 -8.81 17.61
CA ASP A 135 5.90 -7.61 18.38
C ASP A 135 6.06 -6.32 17.53
N LEU A 136 6.06 -6.43 16.20
CA LEU A 136 6.37 -5.35 15.23
C LEU A 136 7.82 -4.82 15.32
N ILE A 137 8.66 -5.44 16.11
CA ILE A 137 10.06 -5.05 16.32
C ILE A 137 10.99 -6.06 15.68
N THR A 138 10.73 -7.35 15.94
CA THR A 138 11.51 -8.47 15.41
C THR A 138 10.78 -9.06 14.23
N TRP A 139 11.33 -8.93 13.04
CA TRP A 139 10.80 -9.46 11.80
C TRP A 139 11.61 -10.68 11.34
N ASN A 140 10.93 -11.80 11.17
CA ASN A 140 11.50 -13.03 10.63
C ASN A 140 11.15 -13.09 9.14
N GLU A 141 12.15 -13.06 8.27
CA GLU A 141 11.95 -13.25 6.83
C GLU A 141 11.42 -14.66 6.57
N LEU A 142 10.33 -14.78 5.82
CA LEU A 142 9.64 -16.05 5.59
C LEU A 142 9.91 -16.62 4.20
N ALA A 143 9.73 -15.79 3.16
CA ALA A 143 9.88 -16.23 1.78
C ALA A 143 10.16 -15.05 0.83
N ASN A 144 10.62 -15.43 -0.38
CA ASN A 144 10.69 -14.53 -1.54
C ASN A 144 9.94 -15.19 -2.72
N PRO A 145 8.57 -15.21 -2.69
CA PRO A 145 7.78 -15.84 -3.75
C PRO A 145 7.94 -15.12 -5.07
N GLN A 146 8.05 -15.90 -6.16
CA GLN A 146 8.27 -15.42 -7.51
C GLN A 146 6.99 -15.53 -8.33
N PHE A 147 6.49 -14.42 -8.89
CA PHE A 147 5.24 -14.36 -9.64
C PHE A 147 5.41 -13.91 -11.10
N ALA A 148 6.52 -13.32 -11.45
CA ALA A 148 6.85 -12.98 -12.83
C ALA A 148 8.01 -13.83 -13.34
N THR A 149 8.04 -14.05 -14.64
CA THR A 149 9.18 -14.73 -15.26
C THR A 149 10.27 -13.72 -15.59
N ASN A 150 11.52 -14.03 -15.26
CA ASN A 150 12.64 -13.18 -15.63
C ASN A 150 12.84 -13.21 -17.15
N LYS A 151 12.59 -12.09 -17.83
CA LYS A 151 12.66 -11.97 -19.30
C LYS A 151 13.86 -11.20 -19.81
N GLY A 152 14.79 -10.84 -18.92
CA GLY A 152 15.99 -10.12 -19.30
C GLY A 152 15.65 -8.74 -19.92
N GLY A 153 15.16 -7.82 -19.14
CA GLY A 153 14.94 -6.43 -19.57
C GLY A 153 16.25 -5.75 -19.93
N GLY A 154 16.33 -5.19 -21.11
CA GLY A 154 17.41 -4.26 -21.45
C GLY A 154 17.30 -3.00 -20.57
N SER A 155 18.37 -2.23 -20.49
CA SER A 155 18.64 -1.20 -19.47
C SER A 155 17.62 -0.05 -19.34
N LYS A 156 16.48 -0.05 -20.01
CA LYS A 156 15.48 1.04 -19.96
C LYS A 156 14.02 0.59 -20.04
N THR A 157 13.74 -0.71 -20.12
CA THR A 157 12.37 -1.19 -20.29
C THR A 157 11.98 -2.07 -19.12
N ILE A 158 10.90 -1.74 -18.45
CA ILE A 158 10.30 -2.60 -17.42
C ILE A 158 9.60 -3.75 -18.11
N THR A 159 10.17 -4.94 -18.02
CA THR A 159 9.64 -6.16 -18.63
C THR A 159 9.10 -7.16 -17.62
N ASN A 160 9.49 -7.01 -16.36
CA ASN A 160 9.02 -7.83 -15.24
C ASN A 160 8.51 -6.89 -14.15
N MET A 161 7.37 -7.22 -13.60
CA MET A 161 6.72 -6.40 -12.59
C MET A 161 6.03 -7.29 -11.56
N CYS A 162 6.34 -7.04 -10.30
CA CYS A 162 5.63 -7.56 -9.15
C CYS A 162 5.74 -6.48 -8.06
N TRP A 163 4.85 -5.47 -8.10
CA TRP A 163 5.01 -4.21 -7.37
C TRP A 163 3.90 -3.96 -6.38
N ALA A 164 4.25 -3.21 -5.32
CA ALA A 164 3.34 -2.67 -4.33
C ALA A 164 2.34 -3.71 -3.82
N PRO A 165 2.82 -4.79 -3.17
CA PRO A 165 1.95 -5.81 -2.63
C PRO A 165 1.23 -5.32 -1.39
N GLU A 166 -0.03 -5.70 -1.27
CA GLU A 166 -0.78 -5.64 -0.03
C GLU A 166 -1.47 -6.97 0.26
N ALA A 167 -2.08 -7.09 1.42
CA ALA A 167 -2.73 -8.33 1.82
C ALA A 167 -4.01 -8.07 2.61
N ILE A 168 -5.03 -8.89 2.35
CA ILE A 168 -6.30 -8.85 3.06
C ILE A 168 -6.77 -10.27 3.37
N TRP A 169 -7.46 -10.46 4.49
CA TRP A 169 -8.11 -11.73 4.78
C TRP A 169 -9.33 -11.91 3.89
N ASP A 170 -9.40 -13.06 3.20
CA ASP A 170 -10.58 -13.47 2.46
C ASP A 170 -11.39 -14.47 3.30
N PRO A 171 -12.54 -14.06 3.88
CA PRO A 171 -13.34 -14.93 4.73
C PRO A 171 -14.02 -16.08 3.95
N VAL A 172 -14.18 -15.93 2.64
CA VAL A 172 -14.77 -16.99 1.79
C VAL A 172 -13.74 -18.07 1.48
N ALA A 173 -12.52 -17.67 1.15
CA ALA A 173 -11.42 -18.59 0.88
C ALA A 173 -10.78 -19.15 2.17
N GLY A 174 -10.97 -18.50 3.34
CA GLY A 174 -10.29 -18.83 4.58
C GLY A 174 -8.77 -18.70 4.48
N LYS A 175 -8.29 -17.70 3.73
CA LYS A 175 -6.88 -17.47 3.42
C LYS A 175 -6.58 -15.98 3.30
N TYR A 176 -5.32 -15.63 3.40
CA TYR A 176 -4.86 -14.29 3.03
C TYR A 176 -4.77 -14.18 1.51
N MET A 177 -5.39 -13.15 0.96
CA MET A 177 -5.23 -12.74 -0.43
C MET A 177 -4.13 -11.67 -0.47
N VAL A 178 -2.99 -12.01 -1.06
CA VAL A 178 -1.91 -11.04 -1.37
C VAL A 178 -2.13 -10.58 -2.80
N TYR A 179 -2.25 -9.27 -2.99
CA TYR A 179 -2.51 -8.67 -4.30
C TYR A 179 -1.43 -7.63 -4.62
N PHE A 180 -1.13 -7.48 -5.89
CA PHE A 180 0.01 -6.68 -6.37
C PHE A 180 -0.16 -6.32 -7.83
N ALA A 181 0.52 -5.27 -8.27
CA ALA A 181 0.61 -4.95 -9.69
C ALA A 181 1.57 -5.89 -10.39
N SER A 182 1.16 -6.42 -11.53
CA SER A 182 2.00 -7.27 -12.39
C SER A 182 1.59 -7.13 -13.84
N ASN A 183 2.44 -7.59 -14.76
CA ASN A 183 2.15 -7.62 -16.17
C ASN A 183 2.14 -9.06 -16.71
N GLU A 184 1.57 -9.22 -17.89
CA GLU A 184 1.64 -10.49 -18.62
C GLU A 184 3.06 -10.74 -19.12
N ALA A 185 3.32 -12.03 -19.35
CA ALA A 185 4.63 -12.52 -19.70
C ALA A 185 5.30 -11.85 -20.93
N ASP A 186 4.55 -11.28 -21.87
CA ASP A 186 5.06 -10.66 -23.10
C ASP A 186 4.76 -9.16 -23.21
N SER A 187 4.15 -8.57 -22.20
CA SER A 187 3.86 -7.13 -22.20
C SER A 187 5.06 -6.35 -21.63
N ALA A 188 5.57 -5.46 -22.46
CA ALA A 188 6.65 -4.56 -22.08
C ALA A 188 6.02 -3.24 -21.60
N ALA A 189 5.78 -3.04 -20.38
CA ALA A 189 5.58 -1.76 -19.73
C ALA A 189 4.53 -1.81 -18.62
N ASN A 190 4.69 -0.94 -17.65
CA ASN A 190 3.73 -0.68 -16.59
C ASN A 190 2.36 -0.16 -17.10
N GLU A 191 2.29 0.40 -18.33
CA GLU A 191 1.02 0.81 -18.97
C GLU A 191 0.07 -0.35 -19.28
N SER A 192 0.56 -1.59 -19.29
CA SER A 192 -0.22 -2.83 -19.43
C SER A 192 -0.38 -3.60 -18.12
N ALA A 193 0.06 -3.03 -17.01
CA ALA A 193 -0.05 -3.65 -15.70
C ALA A 193 -1.50 -3.85 -15.29
N LYS A 194 -1.77 -4.95 -14.59
CA LYS A 194 -3.04 -5.30 -13.97
C LYS A 194 -2.82 -5.56 -12.50
N ILE A 195 -3.88 -5.56 -11.71
CA ILE A 195 -3.80 -6.08 -10.36
C ILE A 195 -4.03 -7.58 -10.39
N TYR A 196 -3.08 -8.32 -9.83
CA TYR A 196 -3.13 -9.75 -9.64
C TYR A 196 -3.25 -10.08 -8.16
N TYR A 197 -3.65 -11.30 -7.86
CA TYR A 197 -3.63 -11.83 -6.51
C TYR A 197 -3.17 -13.28 -6.46
N SER A 198 -2.68 -13.68 -5.30
CA SER A 198 -2.36 -15.04 -4.93
C SER A 198 -2.83 -15.30 -3.51
N TYR A 199 -3.20 -16.53 -3.19
CA TYR A 199 -3.58 -16.92 -1.84
C TYR A 199 -2.41 -17.56 -1.09
N THR A 200 -2.37 -17.28 0.20
CA THR A 200 -1.45 -17.93 1.14
C THR A 200 -2.15 -18.17 2.48
N ALA A 201 -1.71 -19.19 3.21
CA ALA A 201 -2.13 -19.43 4.59
C ALA A 201 -1.05 -19.00 5.60
N ASP A 202 0.20 -18.89 5.17
CA ASP A 202 1.39 -18.84 6.03
C ASP A 202 2.44 -17.82 5.59
N PHE A 203 2.21 -17.09 4.49
CA PHE A 203 3.17 -16.18 3.84
C PHE A 203 4.49 -16.84 3.44
N ARG A 204 4.51 -18.17 3.34
CA ARG A 204 5.64 -18.95 2.82
C ARG A 204 5.30 -19.62 1.48
N THR A 205 4.10 -20.15 1.40
CA THR A 205 3.61 -20.85 0.20
C THR A 205 2.45 -20.09 -0.42
N PHE A 206 2.47 -19.98 -1.74
CA PHE A 206 1.54 -19.19 -2.50
C PHE A 206 0.93 -19.97 -3.64
N THR A 207 -0.32 -19.68 -3.97
CA THR A 207 -0.95 -20.20 -5.20
C THR A 207 -0.41 -19.47 -6.43
N GLU A 208 -0.68 -20.02 -7.61
CA GLU A 208 -0.47 -19.26 -8.86
C GLU A 208 -1.25 -17.95 -8.83
N LYS A 209 -0.66 -16.89 -9.41
CA LYS A 209 -1.32 -15.59 -9.50
C LYS A 209 -2.49 -15.64 -10.48
N LYS A 210 -3.55 -14.91 -10.14
CA LYS A 210 -4.74 -14.69 -10.97
C LYS A 210 -4.99 -13.20 -11.14
N VAL A 211 -5.59 -12.80 -12.25
CA VAL A 211 -6.03 -11.43 -12.47
C VAL A 211 -7.15 -11.10 -11.49
N LEU A 212 -7.02 -10.01 -10.77
CA LEU A 212 -8.04 -9.44 -9.90
C LEU A 212 -8.78 -8.29 -10.60
N PHE A 213 -8.03 -7.37 -11.23
CA PHE A 213 -8.60 -6.20 -11.86
C PHE A 213 -7.83 -5.81 -13.14
N ASP A 214 -8.58 -5.69 -14.24
CA ASP A 214 -8.09 -5.28 -15.56
C ASP A 214 -9.09 -4.30 -16.18
N PRO A 215 -8.92 -3.00 -16.00
CA PRO A 215 -9.84 -2.00 -16.56
C PRO A 215 -9.53 -1.64 -18.03
N GLY A 216 -8.62 -2.35 -18.69
CA GLY A 216 -8.19 -2.05 -20.06
C GLY A 216 -7.14 -0.95 -20.20
N TYR A 217 -6.55 -0.53 -19.08
CA TYR A 217 -5.39 0.38 -18.99
C TYR A 217 -4.52 0.00 -17.81
N GLY A 218 -3.26 0.44 -17.83
CA GLY A 218 -2.31 0.11 -16.76
C GLY A 218 -2.74 0.62 -15.40
N VAL A 219 -2.68 -0.27 -14.39
CA VAL A 219 -3.03 0.02 -13.00
C VAL A 219 -1.98 -0.55 -12.07
N ILE A 220 -1.61 0.23 -11.04
CA ILE A 220 -0.67 -0.17 -9.98
C ILE A 220 -1.19 0.31 -8.62
N ASP A 221 -0.52 -0.07 -7.54
CA ASP A 221 -0.69 0.45 -6.19
C ASP A 221 -2.15 0.33 -5.70
N ALA A 222 -2.70 -0.87 -5.73
CA ALA A 222 -4.06 -1.09 -5.23
C ALA A 222 -4.08 -1.18 -3.71
N ASP A 223 -5.05 -0.50 -3.07
CA ASP A 223 -5.48 -0.70 -1.69
C ASP A 223 -6.92 -1.21 -1.68
N ILE A 224 -7.19 -2.27 -0.95
CA ILE A 224 -8.52 -2.88 -0.85
C ILE A 224 -9.01 -2.83 0.58
N THR A 225 -10.10 -2.11 0.80
CA THR A 225 -10.69 -1.92 2.12
C THR A 225 -12.14 -2.43 2.14
N PRO A 226 -12.58 -3.13 3.20
CA PRO A 226 -13.99 -3.50 3.38
C PRO A 226 -14.88 -2.26 3.39
N TYR A 227 -15.99 -2.31 2.64
CA TYR A 227 -16.90 -1.21 2.49
C TYR A 227 -18.34 -1.67 2.28
N GLY A 228 -19.26 -1.22 3.13
CA GLY A 228 -20.67 -1.59 3.04
C GLY A 228 -20.86 -3.11 3.06
N ASN A 229 -21.46 -3.65 2.00
CA ASN A 229 -21.64 -5.08 1.78
C ASN A 229 -20.60 -5.69 0.82
N GLY A 230 -19.47 -5.05 0.67
CA GLY A 230 -18.40 -5.49 -0.23
C GLY A 230 -17.08 -4.80 0.06
N TYR A 231 -16.42 -4.32 -0.99
CA TYR A 231 -15.08 -3.74 -0.92
C TYR A 231 -14.96 -2.53 -1.84
N VAL A 232 -14.16 -1.56 -1.41
CA VAL A 232 -13.63 -0.50 -2.25
C VAL A 232 -12.16 -0.81 -2.57
N MET A 233 -11.77 -0.56 -3.81
CA MET A 233 -10.37 -0.58 -4.25
C MET A 233 -9.97 0.81 -4.69
N LEU A 234 -8.94 1.38 -4.06
CA LEU A 234 -8.22 2.53 -4.59
C LEU A 234 -7.03 2.03 -5.38
N TYR A 235 -6.63 2.72 -6.43
CA TYR A 235 -5.49 2.35 -7.27
C TYR A 235 -4.98 3.54 -8.07
N LYS A 236 -3.74 3.48 -8.55
CA LYS A 236 -3.21 4.45 -9.50
C LYS A 236 -3.47 4.01 -10.93
N LYS A 237 -4.02 4.91 -11.74
CA LYS A 237 -4.04 4.74 -13.20
C LYS A 237 -2.68 5.12 -13.78
N GLU A 238 -1.98 4.14 -14.35
CA GLU A 238 -0.59 4.31 -14.81
C GLU A 238 -0.47 4.87 -16.23
N ALA A 239 -1.59 5.08 -16.93
CA ALA A 239 -1.59 5.66 -18.26
C ALA A 239 -0.81 6.98 -18.34
N SER A 240 -0.04 7.16 -19.40
CA SER A 240 0.79 8.36 -19.63
C SER A 240 -0.03 9.58 -20.06
N SER A 241 -1.26 9.39 -20.53
CA SER A 241 -2.14 10.46 -21.00
C SER A 241 -3.62 10.11 -20.83
N GLY A 242 -4.48 11.09 -21.08
CA GLY A 242 -5.93 10.95 -20.99
C GLY A 242 -6.48 11.34 -19.60
N THR A 243 -7.81 11.27 -19.47
CA THR A 243 -8.51 11.66 -18.24
C THR A 243 -8.00 10.87 -17.04
N GLY A 244 -7.60 11.60 -15.99
CA GLY A 244 -7.12 11.03 -14.73
C GLY A 244 -5.84 10.19 -14.83
N ALA A 245 -5.03 10.40 -15.88
CA ALA A 245 -3.71 9.79 -16.02
C ALA A 245 -2.81 10.15 -14.84
N LYS A 246 -2.05 9.18 -14.33
CA LYS A 246 -1.13 9.33 -13.18
C LYS A 246 -1.83 9.81 -11.89
N LYS A 247 -3.14 9.52 -11.75
CA LYS A 247 -3.95 9.88 -10.59
C LYS A 247 -4.47 8.64 -9.88
N VAL A 248 -4.88 8.84 -8.62
CA VAL A 248 -5.59 7.82 -7.84
C VAL A 248 -7.05 7.77 -8.30
N TRP A 249 -7.52 6.55 -8.48
CA TRP A 249 -8.89 6.20 -8.82
C TRP A 249 -9.47 5.28 -7.75
N TYR A 250 -10.78 5.12 -7.75
CA TYR A 250 -11.45 4.12 -6.93
C TYR A 250 -12.55 3.41 -7.69
N THR A 251 -12.85 2.19 -7.27
CA THR A 251 -13.95 1.35 -7.75
C THR A 251 -14.48 0.49 -6.62
N PHE A 252 -15.66 -0.08 -6.80
CA PHE A 252 -16.34 -0.89 -5.81
C PHE A 252 -16.66 -2.28 -6.34
N LYS A 253 -16.84 -3.22 -5.43
CA LYS A 253 -17.51 -4.49 -5.66
C LYS A 253 -18.45 -4.82 -4.50
N THR A 254 -19.49 -5.56 -4.77
CA THR A 254 -20.31 -6.24 -3.75
C THR A 254 -19.85 -7.68 -3.58
N GLY A 255 -20.11 -8.28 -2.43
CA GLY A 255 -19.73 -9.65 -2.13
C GLY A 255 -18.96 -9.79 -0.83
N LYS A 256 -18.76 -11.04 -0.41
CA LYS A 256 -18.10 -11.39 0.85
C LYS A 256 -16.60 -11.64 0.70
N SER A 257 -16.13 -11.90 -0.53
CA SER A 257 -14.73 -12.11 -0.84
C SER A 257 -14.10 -10.85 -1.45
N PRO A 258 -12.89 -10.44 -1.09
CA PRO A 258 -12.17 -9.39 -1.79
C PRO A 258 -11.69 -9.82 -3.19
N SER A 259 -11.70 -11.12 -3.50
CA SER A 259 -11.39 -11.65 -4.83
C SER A 259 -12.61 -11.64 -5.77
N ASN A 260 -12.41 -12.10 -7.00
CA ASN A 260 -13.48 -12.20 -8.01
C ASN A 260 -14.36 -13.47 -7.84
N SER A 261 -14.30 -14.17 -6.70
CA SER A 261 -15.04 -15.42 -6.51
C SER A 261 -16.56 -15.25 -6.37
N ASP A 262 -17.02 -14.06 -5.98
CA ASP A 262 -18.44 -13.75 -5.74
C ASP A 262 -18.87 -12.36 -6.25
N GLY A 263 -18.13 -11.78 -7.19
CA GLY A 263 -18.37 -10.49 -7.84
C GLY A 263 -17.06 -9.86 -8.28
N GLU A 264 -17.14 -8.93 -9.20
CA GLU A 264 -15.98 -8.23 -9.77
C GLU A 264 -16.00 -6.75 -9.39
N TYR A 265 -14.82 -6.12 -9.37
CA TYR A 265 -14.69 -4.66 -9.24
C TYR A 265 -15.22 -3.97 -10.50
N ASP A 266 -16.06 -2.97 -10.33
CA ASP A 266 -16.74 -2.26 -11.43
C ASP A 266 -15.78 -1.28 -12.14
N ALA A 267 -15.08 -1.79 -13.14
CA ALA A 267 -14.17 -0.97 -13.95
C ALA A 267 -14.89 0.10 -14.76
N ALA A 268 -16.14 -0.13 -15.16
CA ALA A 268 -16.89 0.80 -16.01
C ALA A 268 -17.33 2.06 -15.27
N ASN A 269 -17.56 1.96 -13.96
CA ASN A 269 -17.95 3.07 -13.08
C ASN A 269 -16.83 3.56 -12.17
N ALA A 270 -15.59 3.17 -12.43
CA ALA A 270 -14.43 3.68 -11.70
C ALA A 270 -14.31 5.20 -11.85
N LYS A 271 -13.95 5.88 -10.75
CA LYS A 271 -13.87 7.35 -10.68
C LYS A 271 -12.52 7.82 -10.17
N VAL A 272 -12.10 9.01 -10.56
CA VAL A 272 -10.94 9.69 -9.98
C VAL A 272 -11.24 10.07 -8.53
N PHE A 273 -10.30 9.82 -7.64
CA PHE A 273 -10.38 10.29 -6.26
C PHE A 273 -9.89 11.73 -6.17
N GLU A 274 -10.80 12.69 -6.43
CA GLU A 274 -10.48 14.10 -6.64
C GLU A 274 -9.85 14.77 -5.42
N SER A 275 -10.18 14.30 -4.20
CA SER A 275 -9.70 14.93 -2.96
C SER A 275 -8.16 14.94 -2.81
N VAL A 276 -7.46 14.03 -3.46
CA VAL A 276 -5.97 13.95 -3.45
C VAL A 276 -5.37 14.07 -4.84
N SER A 277 -6.19 14.20 -5.89
CA SER A 277 -5.76 14.10 -7.30
C SER A 277 -5.66 15.44 -8.02
N ASN A 278 -5.40 16.53 -7.31
CA ASN A 278 -5.08 17.82 -7.93
C ASN A 278 -3.69 17.84 -8.60
N THR A 279 -2.84 16.87 -8.31
CA THR A 279 -1.55 16.61 -8.94
C THR A 279 -1.38 15.11 -9.21
N GLN A 280 -0.23 14.67 -9.72
CA GLN A 280 0.07 13.26 -9.91
C GLN A 280 0.28 12.59 -8.56
N ALA A 281 -0.40 11.46 -8.34
CA ALA A 281 -0.38 10.75 -7.07
C ALA A 281 -0.39 9.23 -7.28
N GLU A 282 0.25 8.51 -6.35
CA GLU A 282 0.33 7.06 -6.31
C GLU A 282 0.28 6.52 -4.88
N GLY A 283 0.37 5.21 -4.69
CA GLY A 283 0.42 4.57 -3.38
C GLY A 283 -0.73 4.96 -2.46
N PRO A 284 -2.01 4.89 -2.88
CA PRO A 284 -3.11 5.20 -1.98
C PRO A 284 -3.16 4.19 -0.84
N GLN A 285 -3.36 4.69 0.38
CA GLN A 285 -3.56 3.86 1.57
C GLN A 285 -4.77 4.38 2.34
N VAL A 286 -5.76 3.52 2.51
CA VAL A 286 -6.97 3.81 3.29
C VAL A 286 -6.85 3.25 4.70
N PHE A 287 -7.18 4.05 5.70
CA PHE A 287 -7.20 3.60 7.09
C PHE A 287 -8.31 4.28 7.89
N PRO A 288 -8.95 3.58 8.85
CA PRO A 288 -9.95 4.19 9.70
C PRO A 288 -9.31 5.17 10.68
N ILE A 289 -9.96 6.32 10.90
CA ILE A 289 -9.55 7.27 11.93
C ILE A 289 -10.23 6.88 13.24
N SER A 290 -9.42 6.40 14.20
CA SER A 290 -9.91 5.84 15.45
C SER A 290 -10.83 6.79 16.21
N GLY A 291 -11.96 6.26 16.70
CA GLY A 291 -12.96 7.02 17.44
C GLY A 291 -13.84 7.93 16.58
N THR A 292 -13.77 7.79 15.26
CA THR A 292 -14.62 8.52 14.30
C THR A 292 -15.26 7.55 13.30
N SER A 293 -16.19 8.03 12.50
CA SER A 293 -16.73 7.32 11.34
C SER A 293 -15.97 7.65 10.03
N SER A 294 -14.82 8.34 10.14
CA SER A 294 -14.06 8.83 9.00
C SER A 294 -12.90 7.89 8.67
N TYR A 295 -12.51 7.91 7.40
CA TYR A 295 -11.29 7.27 6.90
C TYR A 295 -10.27 8.32 6.50
N GLY A 296 -9.01 8.05 6.76
CA GLY A 296 -7.88 8.75 6.17
C GLY A 296 -7.48 8.07 4.86
N VAL A 297 -7.09 8.86 3.89
CA VAL A 297 -6.47 8.40 2.63
C VAL A 297 -5.15 9.12 2.49
N LEU A 298 -4.07 8.38 2.47
CA LEU A 298 -2.72 8.87 2.27
C LEU A 298 -2.27 8.50 0.86
N VAL A 299 -1.53 9.39 0.20
CA VAL A 299 -0.98 9.17 -1.15
C VAL A 299 0.43 9.78 -1.25
N ASP A 300 1.25 9.26 -2.14
CA ASP A 300 2.53 9.87 -2.54
C ASP A 300 2.34 10.80 -3.74
N TYR A 301 2.75 12.05 -3.60
CA TYR A 301 2.86 13.00 -4.71
C TYR A 301 4.23 12.89 -5.35
N PHE A 302 4.45 11.79 -6.07
CA PHE A 302 5.77 11.40 -6.60
C PHE A 302 6.41 12.44 -7.53
N SER A 303 5.61 13.25 -8.22
CA SER A 303 6.13 14.31 -9.09
C SER A 303 6.56 15.59 -8.35
N ASP A 304 5.89 15.89 -7.24
CA ASP A 304 6.09 17.13 -6.47
C ASP A 304 6.93 16.91 -5.22
N GLY A 305 7.11 15.66 -4.83
CA GLY A 305 7.71 15.22 -3.58
C GLY A 305 6.83 15.51 -2.36
N GLY A 306 6.62 14.50 -1.54
CA GLY A 306 5.83 14.57 -0.32
C GLY A 306 4.52 13.79 -0.40
N PHE A 307 3.77 13.79 0.71
CA PHE A 307 2.53 13.04 0.84
C PHE A 307 1.32 13.95 0.76
N GLY A 308 0.25 13.43 0.14
CA GLY A 308 -1.08 13.97 0.21
C GLY A 308 -1.90 13.24 1.25
N PHE A 309 -2.71 13.99 1.99
CA PHE A 309 -3.66 13.42 2.92
C PHE A 309 -5.05 13.98 2.62
N SER A 310 -6.04 13.10 2.62
CA SER A 310 -7.44 13.45 2.64
C SER A 310 -8.14 12.64 3.73
N TYR A 311 -9.18 13.19 4.29
CA TYR A 311 -10.12 12.42 5.10
C TYR A 311 -11.49 12.46 4.45
N THR A 312 -12.23 11.39 4.60
CA THR A 312 -13.57 11.29 4.03
C THR A 312 -14.49 10.55 4.99
N CYS A 313 -15.63 11.15 5.29
CA CYS A 313 -16.78 10.42 5.77
C CYS A 313 -17.43 9.64 4.62
N LEU A 314 -16.96 9.86 3.42
CA LEU A 314 -17.58 9.67 2.12
C LEU A 314 -17.12 8.42 1.38
N LEU A 315 -16.67 7.42 2.07
CA LEU A 315 -17.02 6.14 1.56
C LEU A 315 -18.55 5.92 1.70
N TYR A 316 -19.27 6.91 2.23
CA TYR A 316 -20.73 6.93 2.46
C TYR A 316 -21.45 8.03 1.66
N THR A 317 -21.07 8.36 0.44
CA THR A 317 -21.97 9.19 -0.34
C THR A 317 -23.02 8.37 -1.05
N SER A 318 -24.19 8.84 -0.90
CA SER A 318 -25.52 8.59 -1.36
C SER A 318 -25.74 8.24 -2.85
N ASP A 319 -24.72 7.92 -3.60
CA ASP A 319 -24.85 7.46 -4.99
C ASP A 319 -24.95 5.93 -5.10
N ALA A 320 -25.05 5.23 -3.98
CA ALA A 320 -25.34 3.81 -3.91
C ALA A 320 -26.83 3.52 -3.62
N ALA A 321 -27.70 4.54 -3.72
CA ALA A 321 -29.14 4.43 -3.55
C ALA A 321 -29.85 5.08 -4.73
N ASP A 322 -29.73 4.50 -5.93
CA ASP A 322 -30.72 4.56 -7.00
C ASP A 322 -30.65 3.28 -7.84
#